data_564fa52eab2eaedd4442da05850a8f80
#
_entry.id   564fa52eab2eaedd4442da05850a8f80
#
_cell.length_a   1.000
_cell.length_b   1.000
_cell.length_c   1.000
_cell.angle_alpha   90.00
_cell.angle_beta   90.00
_cell.angle_gamma   90.00
#
_symmetry.space_group_name_H-M   'P 1'
#
loop_
_entity.id
_entity.type
_entity.pdbx_description
1 polymer ?
#
loop_
_entity_poly.entity_id
_entity_poly.type
_entity_poly.pdbx_seq_one_letter_code
_entity_poly.pdbx_strand_id
1 'polypeptide(L)'
;CRALLDAIEDGNRADGINIIALFDHEEIGSNSKQGAASIMLHDMLRRILRNMDLSENEIDESIYDAMLLSVDVAHALHPNKKEKMDITNKPVMGKGFCIKQACSQSYATDAQAIAILCQLCDEKGIPYQRFVNRSDSRGGSTLGSIAGTLLPVKTVDIGIPILAMHSA
;
A
#
# COMPACT_ATOMS: atom_id res chain seq x y z
N CYS A 1 -9.64 -2.24 -8.60
CA CYS A 1 -11.00 -1.86 -9.06
C CYS A 1 -12.00 -2.99 -8.84
N ARG A 2 -11.75 -4.23 -9.33
CA ARG A 2 -12.72 -5.32 -9.22
C ARG A 2 -13.15 -5.59 -7.77
N ALA A 3 -12.20 -5.66 -6.84
CA ALA A 3 -12.49 -5.90 -5.42
C ALA A 3 -13.45 -4.86 -4.79
N LEU A 4 -13.35 -3.59 -5.20
CA LEU A 4 -14.28 -2.55 -4.73
C LEU A 4 -15.69 -2.78 -5.30
N LEU A 5 -15.79 -3.16 -6.58
CA LEU A 5 -17.07 -3.47 -7.21
C LEU A 5 -17.72 -4.70 -6.54
N ASP A 6 -16.95 -5.75 -6.30
CA ASP A 6 -17.44 -6.95 -5.62
C ASP A 6 -17.93 -6.62 -4.20
N ALA A 7 -17.19 -5.81 -3.43
CA ALA A 7 -17.60 -5.39 -2.10
C ALA A 7 -18.92 -4.58 -2.11
N ILE A 8 -19.16 -3.77 -3.15
CA ILE A 8 -20.41 -3.02 -3.32
C ILE A 8 -21.55 -3.97 -3.68
N GLU A 9 -21.31 -4.91 -4.60
CA GLU A 9 -22.30 -5.93 -5.04
C GLU A 9 -22.70 -6.83 -3.87
N ASP A 10 -21.77 -7.21 -3.00
CA ASP A 10 -22.01 -8.01 -1.79
C ASP A 10 -22.74 -7.24 -0.67
N GLY A 11 -23.03 -5.96 -0.88
CA GLY A 11 -23.72 -5.13 0.09
C GLY A 11 -22.87 -4.73 1.30
N ASN A 12 -21.57 -4.95 1.26
CA ASN A 12 -20.62 -4.52 2.29
C ASN A 12 -20.46 -2.98 2.25
N ARG A 13 -21.32 -2.31 2.98
CA ARG A 13 -21.24 -0.85 3.19
C ARG A 13 -20.61 -0.60 4.54
N ALA A 14 -19.35 -0.14 4.52
CA ALA A 14 -18.73 0.43 5.71
C ALA A 14 -19.27 1.85 5.93
N ASP A 15 -19.31 2.28 7.19
CA ASP A 15 -19.49 3.70 7.51
C ASP A 15 -18.22 4.43 7.12
N GLY A 16 -18.20 5.00 5.90
CA GLY A 16 -17.04 5.68 5.38
C GLY A 16 -16.96 5.67 3.85
N ILE A 17 -15.89 6.20 3.32
CA ILE A 17 -15.64 6.29 1.88
C ILE A 17 -14.50 5.35 1.50
N ASN A 18 -14.78 4.43 0.57
CA ASN A 18 -13.76 3.60 -0.04
C ASN A 18 -13.31 4.23 -1.36
N ILE A 19 -12.02 4.51 -1.48
CA ILE A 19 -11.44 5.18 -2.65
C ILE A 19 -10.34 4.30 -3.23
N ILE A 20 -10.29 4.20 -4.56
CA ILE A 20 -9.15 3.68 -5.30
C ILE A 20 -8.50 4.83 -6.04
N ALA A 21 -7.23 5.08 -5.77
CA ALA A 21 -6.41 6.05 -6.49
C ALA A 21 -5.40 5.31 -7.37
N LEU A 22 -5.41 5.61 -8.66
CA LEU A 22 -4.45 5.11 -9.64
C LEU A 22 -3.57 6.28 -10.07
N PHE A 23 -2.28 6.16 -9.80
CA PHE A 23 -1.30 7.20 -10.12
C PHE A 23 -0.60 6.91 -11.44
N ASP A 24 -0.14 7.96 -12.07
CA ASP A 24 0.72 7.90 -13.24
C ASP A 24 2.19 8.11 -12.85
N HIS A 25 3.12 7.77 -13.74
CA HIS A 25 4.55 8.01 -13.61
C HIS A 25 5.24 7.35 -12.41
N GLU A 26 4.71 6.23 -11.93
CA GLU A 26 5.32 5.50 -10.82
C GLU A 26 6.75 5.09 -11.15
N GLU A 27 6.98 4.48 -12.32
CA GLU A 27 8.26 3.93 -12.77
C GLU A 27 9.36 4.97 -13.02
N ILE A 28 9.00 6.22 -13.11
CA ILE A 28 9.95 7.35 -13.27
C ILE A 28 10.01 8.26 -12.04
N GLY A 29 9.51 7.79 -10.88
CA GLY A 29 9.71 8.42 -9.59
C GLY A 29 8.54 9.25 -9.07
N SER A 30 7.35 9.17 -9.69
CA SER A 30 6.10 9.80 -9.21
C SER A 30 6.09 11.34 -9.15
N ASN A 31 7.14 12.01 -9.61
CA ASN A 31 7.29 13.46 -9.52
C ASN A 31 6.59 14.19 -10.68
N SER A 32 5.27 14.13 -10.71
CA SER A 32 4.43 14.84 -11.68
C SER A 32 3.11 15.26 -11.05
N LYS A 33 2.32 16.11 -11.71
CA LYS A 33 1.03 16.56 -11.19
C LYS A 33 0.03 15.42 -10.96
N GLN A 34 0.14 14.31 -11.69
CA GLN A 34 -0.70 13.11 -11.58
C GLN A 34 0.02 11.92 -10.92
N GLY A 35 1.24 12.12 -10.46
CA GLY A 35 2.01 11.13 -9.70
C GLY A 35 1.73 11.17 -8.21
N ALA A 36 2.15 10.15 -7.48
CA ALA A 36 1.92 10.03 -6.03
C ALA A 36 2.62 11.12 -5.20
N ALA A 37 3.65 11.76 -5.74
CA ALA A 37 4.35 12.87 -5.09
C ALA A 37 3.64 14.23 -5.24
N SER A 38 2.48 14.28 -5.90
CA SER A 38 1.68 15.48 -6.02
C SER A 38 0.67 15.62 -4.89
N ILE A 39 0.20 16.84 -4.67
CA ILE A 39 -0.89 17.13 -3.74
C ILE A 39 -2.28 16.70 -4.26
N MET A 40 -2.35 16.15 -5.47
CA MET A 40 -3.61 15.86 -6.15
C MET A 40 -4.55 14.98 -5.33
N LEU A 41 -4.04 13.88 -4.76
CA LEU A 41 -4.88 12.99 -3.96
C LEU A 41 -5.43 13.70 -2.72
N HIS A 42 -4.59 14.43 -1.99
CA HIS A 42 -5.00 15.22 -0.84
C HIS A 42 -6.11 16.22 -1.21
N ASP A 43 -5.92 16.98 -2.28
CA ASP A 43 -6.91 17.97 -2.71
C ASP A 43 -8.22 17.32 -3.16
N MET A 44 -8.15 16.19 -3.86
CA MET A 44 -9.34 15.45 -4.29
C MET A 44 -10.13 14.94 -3.09
N LEU A 45 -9.46 14.35 -2.09
CA LEU A 45 -10.09 13.88 -0.86
C LEU A 45 -10.81 15.02 -0.14
N ARG A 46 -10.13 16.15 0.08
CA ARG A 46 -10.75 17.32 0.74
C ARG A 46 -11.95 17.84 -0.02
N ARG A 47 -11.90 17.88 -1.36
CA ARG A 47 -13.05 18.30 -2.19
C ARG A 47 -14.22 17.33 -2.04
N ILE A 48 -13.98 16.02 -2.03
CA ILE A 48 -15.03 15.02 -1.83
C ILE A 48 -15.68 15.22 -0.46
N LEU A 49 -14.88 15.32 0.61
CA LEU A 49 -15.37 15.45 1.97
C LEU A 49 -16.13 16.78 2.20
N ARG A 50 -15.67 17.88 1.60
CA ARG A 50 -16.42 19.16 1.62
C ARG A 50 -17.77 19.06 0.92
N ASN A 51 -17.85 18.34 -0.20
CA ASN A 51 -19.13 18.12 -0.90
C ASN A 51 -20.09 17.19 -0.14
N MET A 52 -19.62 16.58 0.93
CA MET A 52 -20.44 15.81 1.90
C MET A 52 -20.82 16.65 3.11
N ASP A 53 -20.62 17.98 3.04
CA ASP A 53 -20.95 18.95 4.08
C ASP A 53 -20.16 18.76 5.40
N LEU A 54 -18.96 18.13 5.35
CA LEU A 54 -18.07 18.05 6.50
C LEU A 54 -17.36 19.40 6.73
N SER A 55 -17.25 19.79 8.00
CA SER A 55 -16.40 20.91 8.41
C SER A 55 -14.91 20.60 8.22
N GLU A 56 -14.06 21.63 8.20
CA GLU A 56 -12.62 21.46 8.04
C GLU A 56 -12.01 20.55 9.13
N ASN A 57 -12.49 20.65 10.39
CA ASN A 57 -12.04 19.78 11.46
C ASN A 57 -12.43 18.32 11.24
N GLU A 58 -13.67 18.05 10.82
CA GLU A 58 -14.13 16.70 10.51
C GLU A 58 -13.39 16.12 9.31
N ILE A 59 -13.01 16.94 8.33
CA ILE A 59 -12.18 16.53 7.20
C ILE A 59 -10.79 16.10 7.68
N ASP A 60 -10.15 16.92 8.53
CA ASP A 60 -8.83 16.60 9.04
C ASP A 60 -8.87 15.32 9.91
N GLU A 61 -9.85 15.19 10.80
CA GLU A 61 -10.05 13.97 11.60
C GLU A 61 -10.28 12.74 10.72
N SER A 62 -11.12 12.86 9.68
CA SER A 62 -11.40 11.77 8.74
C SER A 62 -10.14 11.30 7.99
N ILE A 63 -9.26 12.25 7.62
CA ILE A 63 -7.98 11.92 6.96
C ILE A 63 -7.05 11.22 7.95
N TYR A 64 -6.90 11.72 9.19
CA TYR A 64 -6.04 11.10 10.19
C TYR A 64 -6.51 9.70 10.60
N ASP A 65 -7.81 9.46 10.63
CA ASP A 65 -8.39 8.15 10.96
C ASP A 65 -8.41 7.17 9.79
N ALA A 66 -8.20 7.64 8.59
CA ALA A 66 -8.19 6.81 7.40
C ALA A 66 -7.04 5.79 7.41
N MET A 67 -7.16 4.80 6.53
CA MET A 67 -6.12 3.82 6.25
C MET A 67 -5.84 3.79 4.74
N LEU A 68 -4.57 3.80 4.38
CA LEU A 68 -4.09 3.67 3.01
C LEU A 68 -3.43 2.32 2.81
N LEU A 69 -3.97 1.54 1.89
CA LEU A 69 -3.36 0.31 1.42
C LEU A 69 -2.67 0.59 0.09
N SER A 70 -1.36 0.65 0.11
CA SER A 70 -0.54 0.78 -1.11
C SER A 70 -0.29 -0.59 -1.70
N VAL A 71 -0.72 -0.79 -2.93
CA VAL A 71 -0.72 -2.10 -3.60
C VAL A 71 0.21 -2.07 -4.80
N ASP A 72 1.19 -2.96 -4.80
CA ASP A 72 2.25 -3.07 -5.78
C ASP A 72 2.65 -4.54 -5.95
N VAL A 73 3.80 -4.82 -6.52
CA VAL A 73 4.44 -6.14 -6.55
C VAL A 73 5.61 -6.22 -5.55
N ALA A 74 6.07 -7.43 -5.28
CA ALA A 74 7.22 -7.69 -4.43
C ALA A 74 8.12 -8.75 -5.07
N HIS A 75 9.40 -8.78 -4.71
CA HIS A 75 10.29 -9.84 -5.16
C HIS A 75 10.00 -11.14 -4.42
N ALA A 76 9.77 -12.22 -5.18
CA ALA A 76 9.74 -13.56 -4.65
C ALA A 76 11.16 -14.16 -4.55
N LEU A 77 11.31 -15.20 -3.74
CA LEU A 77 12.53 -15.99 -3.68
C LEU A 77 12.82 -16.59 -5.06
N HIS A 78 13.85 -16.07 -5.73
CA HIS A 78 14.26 -16.58 -7.03
C HIS A 78 15.10 -17.86 -6.85
N PRO A 79 14.76 -18.96 -7.52
CA PRO A 79 15.42 -20.26 -7.30
C PRO A 79 16.94 -20.21 -7.55
N ASN A 80 17.38 -19.42 -8.52
CA ASN A 80 18.79 -19.30 -8.91
C ASN A 80 19.53 -18.11 -8.27
N LYS A 81 18.85 -17.31 -7.41
CA LYS A 81 19.39 -16.09 -6.80
C LYS A 81 18.94 -15.94 -5.35
N LYS A 82 18.95 -17.02 -4.61
CA LYS A 82 18.50 -17.08 -3.21
C LYS A 82 19.29 -16.14 -2.29
N GLU A 83 20.53 -15.91 -2.62
CA GLU A 83 21.44 -15.02 -1.88
C GLU A 83 21.06 -13.54 -1.93
N LYS A 84 20.19 -13.15 -2.87
CA LYS A 84 19.68 -11.76 -2.97
C LYS A 84 18.54 -11.45 -1.99
N MET A 85 17.94 -12.47 -1.41
CA MET A 85 16.86 -12.31 -0.44
C MET A 85 17.39 -12.11 0.97
N ASP A 86 16.58 -11.49 1.80
CA ASP A 86 16.79 -11.47 3.25
C ASP A 86 16.93 -12.92 3.79
N ILE A 87 17.75 -13.11 4.82
CA ILE A 87 18.01 -14.44 5.34
C ILE A 87 16.81 -15.09 6.03
N THR A 88 15.91 -14.28 6.56
CA THR A 88 14.73 -14.71 7.33
C THR A 88 13.45 -14.63 6.51
N ASN A 89 13.25 -13.52 5.81
CA ASN A 89 12.02 -13.23 5.08
C ASN A 89 12.20 -13.59 3.60
N LYS A 90 11.67 -14.74 3.21
CA LYS A 90 11.82 -15.29 1.86
C LYS A 90 10.46 -15.60 1.24
N PRO A 91 9.74 -14.59 0.74
CA PRO A 91 8.43 -14.80 0.14
C PRO A 91 8.48 -15.75 -1.05
N VAL A 92 7.48 -16.60 -1.15
CA VAL A 92 7.34 -17.58 -2.20
C VAL A 92 6.08 -17.29 -3.02
N MET A 93 6.17 -17.41 -4.33
CA MET A 93 5.01 -17.28 -5.22
C MET A 93 3.89 -18.26 -4.82
N GLY A 94 2.64 -17.80 -4.89
CA GLY A 94 1.48 -18.63 -4.56
C GLY A 94 1.21 -18.84 -3.07
N LYS A 95 2.02 -18.22 -2.17
CA LYS A 95 1.84 -18.33 -0.71
C LYS A 95 1.21 -17.08 -0.07
N GLY A 96 0.45 -16.32 -0.83
CA GLY A 96 -0.16 -15.07 -0.39
C GLY A 96 0.67 -13.84 -0.77
N PHE A 97 0.10 -12.66 -0.57
CA PHE A 97 0.78 -11.40 -0.81
C PHE A 97 1.84 -11.11 0.27
N CYS A 98 2.70 -10.16 -0.01
CA CYS A 98 3.74 -9.72 0.92
C CYS A 98 3.32 -8.43 1.61
N ILE A 99 3.49 -8.35 2.93
CA ILE A 99 3.52 -7.09 3.67
C ILE A 99 4.95 -6.59 3.61
N LYS A 100 5.17 -5.45 2.97
CA LYS A 100 6.50 -4.87 2.70
C LYS A 100 6.91 -3.97 3.86
N GLN A 101 8.12 -4.14 4.37
CA GLN A 101 8.66 -3.34 5.47
C GLN A 101 10.08 -2.89 5.15
N ALA A 102 10.42 -1.67 5.57
CA ALA A 102 11.77 -1.13 5.45
C ALA A 102 12.08 -0.16 6.59
N CYS A 103 13.19 -0.36 7.28
CA CYS A 103 13.65 0.59 8.32
C CYS A 103 13.96 1.98 7.76
N SER A 104 14.32 2.06 6.47
CA SER A 104 14.55 3.33 5.75
C SER A 104 13.28 4.06 5.35
N GLN A 105 12.10 3.51 5.64
CA GLN A 105 10.79 4.02 5.21
C GLN A 105 10.64 4.13 3.67
N SER A 106 11.43 3.37 2.92
CA SER A 106 11.22 3.21 1.48
C SER A 106 9.94 2.43 1.14
N TYR A 107 9.41 1.68 2.11
CA TYR A 107 8.05 1.15 2.17
C TYR A 107 7.37 1.72 3.41
N ALA A 108 6.11 2.07 3.31
CA ALA A 108 5.35 2.57 4.44
C ALA A 108 5.26 1.47 5.52
N THR A 109 5.94 1.70 6.64
CA THR A 109 6.12 0.73 7.72
C THR A 109 5.42 1.23 8.98
N ASP A 110 4.10 1.39 8.89
CA ASP A 110 3.24 1.79 10.00
C ASP A 110 2.81 0.54 10.78
N ALA A 111 3.24 0.44 12.03
CA ALA A 111 2.96 -0.73 12.85
C ALA A 111 1.46 -0.94 13.11
N GLN A 112 0.68 0.14 13.25
CA GLN A 112 -0.75 0.06 13.47
C GLN A 112 -1.48 -0.43 12.20
N ALA A 113 -1.15 0.13 11.03
CA ALA A 113 -1.72 -0.31 9.77
C ALA A 113 -1.39 -1.79 9.47
N ILE A 114 -0.13 -2.20 9.74
CA ILE A 114 0.29 -3.60 9.62
C ILE A 114 -0.49 -4.52 10.56
N ALA A 115 -0.71 -4.11 11.81
CA ALA A 115 -1.44 -4.92 12.78
C ALA A 115 -2.90 -5.11 12.36
N ILE A 116 -3.57 -4.05 11.92
CA ILE A 116 -4.95 -4.10 11.41
C ILE A 116 -5.04 -5.05 10.21
N LEU A 117 -4.12 -4.92 9.25
CA LEU A 117 -4.11 -5.78 8.07
C LEU A 117 -3.86 -7.25 8.43
N CYS A 118 -2.90 -7.54 9.32
CA CYS A 118 -2.63 -8.89 9.78
C CYS A 118 -3.85 -9.50 10.48
N GLN A 119 -4.49 -8.76 11.38
CA GLN A 119 -5.69 -9.22 12.05
C GLN A 119 -6.80 -9.56 11.06
N LEU A 120 -7.06 -8.67 10.09
CA LEU A 120 -8.06 -8.91 9.05
C LEU A 120 -7.75 -10.17 8.23
N CYS A 121 -6.48 -10.37 7.86
CA CYS A 121 -6.06 -11.54 7.12
C CYS A 121 -6.24 -12.83 7.92
N ASP A 122 -5.87 -12.81 9.20
CA ASP A 122 -6.00 -13.97 10.10
C ASP A 122 -7.49 -14.34 10.31
N GLU A 123 -8.35 -13.35 10.53
CA GLU A 123 -9.80 -13.55 10.70
C GLU A 123 -10.48 -14.10 9.44
N LYS A 124 -9.99 -13.73 8.26
CA LYS A 124 -10.55 -14.14 6.97
C LYS A 124 -9.82 -15.33 6.35
N GLY A 125 -8.78 -15.86 6.98
CA GLY A 125 -7.96 -16.93 6.42
C GLY A 125 -7.21 -16.54 5.14
N ILE A 126 -6.86 -15.26 4.97
CA ILE A 126 -6.15 -14.74 3.80
C ILE A 126 -4.64 -14.94 4.03
N PRO A 127 -3.95 -15.71 3.19
CA PRO A 127 -2.53 -15.96 3.37
C PRO A 127 -1.69 -14.73 3.03
N TYR A 128 -0.73 -14.41 3.88
CA TYR A 128 0.24 -13.35 3.66
C TYR A 128 1.64 -13.74 4.13
N GLN A 129 2.64 -13.01 3.65
CA GLN A 129 4.05 -13.22 3.96
C GLN A 129 4.69 -11.88 4.34
N ARG A 130 5.86 -11.93 4.98
CA ARG A 130 6.67 -10.74 5.26
C ARG A 130 7.72 -10.57 4.18
N PHE A 131 7.94 -9.33 3.76
CA PHE A 131 9.00 -8.95 2.84
C PHE A 131 9.84 -7.83 3.43
N VAL A 132 11.13 -8.04 3.46
CA VAL A 132 12.15 -7.03 3.80
C VAL A 132 13.26 -7.14 2.77
N ASN A 133 13.81 -6.01 2.36
CA ASN A 133 15.02 -6.04 1.56
C ASN A 133 16.20 -6.56 2.39
N ARG A 134 17.10 -7.25 1.74
CA ARG A 134 18.39 -7.60 2.35
C ARG A 134 19.10 -6.32 2.81
N SER A 135 19.69 -6.34 4.00
CA SER A 135 20.21 -5.14 4.67
C SER A 135 21.32 -4.41 3.90
N ASP A 136 22.05 -5.13 3.04
CA ASP A 136 23.13 -4.60 2.19
C ASP A 136 22.65 -4.23 0.77
N SER A 137 21.35 -4.36 0.50
CA SER A 137 20.75 -4.04 -0.79
C SER A 137 19.79 -2.85 -0.67
N ARG A 138 19.99 -1.84 -1.51
CA ARG A 138 19.01 -0.76 -1.62
C ARG A 138 17.80 -1.27 -2.38
N GLY A 139 16.62 -1.12 -1.80
CA GLY A 139 15.34 -1.31 -2.48
C GLY A 139 14.89 -0.02 -3.17
N GLY A 140 13.91 -0.16 -4.07
CA GLY A 140 13.12 0.98 -4.53
C GLY A 140 12.19 1.51 -3.43
N SER A 141 11.45 2.55 -3.73
CA SER A 141 10.33 3.06 -2.92
C SER A 141 9.01 2.65 -3.51
N THR A 142 7.94 2.84 -2.76
CA THR A 142 6.57 2.55 -3.19
C THR A 142 5.71 3.81 -3.16
N LEU A 143 4.55 3.73 -3.82
CA LEU A 143 3.55 4.79 -3.78
C LEU A 143 3.12 5.13 -2.35
N GLY A 144 3.01 4.13 -1.46
CA GLY A 144 2.61 4.32 -0.07
C GLY A 144 3.58 5.20 0.70
N SER A 145 4.88 4.98 0.56
CA SER A 145 5.89 5.81 1.21
C SER A 145 5.89 7.25 0.70
N ILE A 146 5.60 7.45 -0.59
CA ILE A 146 5.55 8.76 -1.23
C ILE A 146 4.26 9.49 -0.85
N ALA A 147 3.09 8.86 -1.05
CA ALA A 147 1.79 9.46 -0.74
C ALA A 147 1.63 9.75 0.75
N GLY A 148 2.17 8.89 1.63
CA GLY A 148 2.14 9.06 3.08
C GLY A 148 2.88 10.29 3.60
N THR A 149 3.75 10.92 2.79
CA THR A 149 4.37 12.21 3.14
C THR A 149 3.42 13.40 2.97
N LEU A 150 2.39 13.24 2.15
CA LEU A 150 1.39 14.27 1.85
C LEU A 150 0.06 14.01 2.53
N LEU A 151 -0.20 12.77 2.90
CA LEU A 151 -1.40 12.33 3.61
C LEU A 151 -0.97 11.62 4.90
N PRO A 152 -1.20 12.22 6.07
CA PRO A 152 -0.80 11.63 7.36
C PRO A 152 -1.78 10.53 7.79
N VAL A 153 -1.91 9.49 6.99
CA VAL A 153 -2.81 8.36 7.19
C VAL A 153 -2.02 7.11 7.59
N LYS A 154 -2.66 6.21 8.31
CA LYS A 154 -2.10 4.88 8.62
C LYS A 154 -1.85 4.14 7.31
N THR A 155 -0.61 3.84 6.98
CA THR A 155 -0.24 3.32 5.66
C THR A 155 0.49 1.98 5.76
N VAL A 156 0.10 1.03 4.93
CA VAL A 156 0.80 -0.25 4.76
C VAL A 156 1.03 -0.53 3.28
N ASP A 157 2.24 -0.95 2.95
CA ASP A 157 2.61 -1.40 1.62
C ASP A 157 2.48 -2.91 1.51
N ILE A 158 1.77 -3.37 0.49
CA ILE A 158 1.68 -4.77 0.13
C ILE A 158 2.14 -5.00 -1.31
N GLY A 159 2.54 -6.23 -1.61
CA GLY A 159 2.95 -6.60 -2.98
C GLY A 159 2.72 -8.05 -3.30
N ILE A 160 2.34 -8.32 -4.52
CA ILE A 160 2.23 -9.70 -5.01
C ILE A 160 3.64 -10.22 -5.34
N PRO A 161 4.09 -11.35 -4.75
CA PRO A 161 5.43 -11.86 -5.01
C PRO A 161 5.58 -12.40 -6.45
N ILE A 162 6.53 -11.84 -7.18
CA ILE A 162 6.87 -12.21 -8.57
C ILE A 162 8.37 -12.45 -8.72
N LEU A 163 8.79 -13.17 -9.77
CA LEU A 163 10.20 -13.48 -10.01
C LEU A 163 10.93 -12.41 -10.81
N ALA A 164 10.22 -11.72 -11.70
CA ALA A 164 10.78 -10.69 -12.56
C ALA A 164 9.80 -9.52 -12.68
N MET A 165 10.24 -8.33 -12.27
CA MET A 165 9.36 -7.16 -12.14
C MET A 165 9.15 -6.44 -13.48
N HIS A 166 10.18 -6.38 -14.31
CA HIS A 166 10.16 -5.70 -15.61
C HIS A 166 10.55 -6.61 -16.78
N SER A 167 10.49 -7.91 -16.58
CA SER A 167 10.85 -8.90 -17.61
C SER A 167 9.67 -9.83 -17.80
N ALA A 168 9.01 -9.70 -18.91
CA ALA A 168 7.98 -10.64 -19.37
C ALA A 168 8.60 -11.78 -20.18
#